data_7c6c4f3533a7f3a02c82db47f1192caa
#
_entry.id   7c6c4f3533a7f3a02c82db47f1192caa
#
_cell.length_a   1.000
_cell.length_b   1.000
_cell.length_c   1.000
_cell.angle_alpha   90.00
_cell.angle_beta   90.00
_cell.angle_gamma   90.00
#
_symmetry.space_group_name_H-M   'P 1'
#
loop_
_entity.id
_entity.type
_entity.pdbx_description
1 polymer ?
#
loop_
_entity_poly.entity_id
_entity_poly.type
_entity_poly.pdbx_seq_one_letter_code
_entity_poly.pdbx_strand_id
1 'polypeptide(L)'
;MKGIDGMNTKINFLYRDADNYKVHNECVVQGTISAEQIAVVLECLDEGEYFIPHLVGLPEKRFDTFDPQVDHPYFELSEDSFEETMEPATVEVKADELVSAFLNCKGKWEQIDPDRTVELLNILIDEKVNDEGGHGYRVVERLVELGFSKKELMVLKFTESDIDRALQEGEEYV
;
A
#
# COMPACT_ATOMS: atom_id res chain seq x y z
N MET A 1 22.01 25.83 -6.67
CA MET A 1 23.13 24.91 -6.44
C MET A 1 22.69 23.51 -6.83
N LYS A 2 23.24 22.98 -7.88
CA LYS A 2 22.99 21.60 -8.25
C LYS A 2 23.59 20.73 -7.14
N GLY A 3 22.78 20.00 -6.40
CA GLY A 3 23.24 18.94 -5.55
C GLY A 3 24.14 17.99 -6.34
N ILE A 4 24.87 17.12 -5.69
CA ILE A 4 25.70 16.12 -6.37
C ILE A 4 24.78 15.40 -7.34
N ASP A 5 24.92 15.77 -8.62
CA ASP A 5 24.08 15.22 -9.69
C ASP A 5 24.24 13.70 -9.70
N GLY A 6 23.19 12.98 -9.37
CA GLY A 6 23.09 11.55 -9.51
C GLY A 6 22.93 10.73 -8.24
N MET A 7 22.97 11.33 -7.03
CA MET A 7 22.71 10.59 -5.79
C MET A 7 21.21 10.52 -5.52
N ASN A 8 20.72 9.32 -5.44
CA ASN A 8 19.34 8.96 -5.12
C ASN A 8 19.27 8.16 -3.81
N THR A 9 18.10 7.84 -3.37
CA THR A 9 17.90 7.01 -2.17
C THR A 9 17.21 5.72 -2.55
N LYS A 10 17.88 4.62 -2.30
CA LYS A 10 17.30 3.28 -2.37
C LYS A 10 16.59 2.99 -1.06
N ILE A 11 15.37 2.50 -1.15
CA ILE A 11 14.55 2.17 0.01
C ILE A 11 14.18 0.70 -0.07
N ASN A 12 14.55 -0.03 0.97
CA ASN A 12 14.20 -1.45 1.14
C ASN A 12 13.13 -1.55 2.23
N PHE A 13 12.05 -2.21 1.93
CA PHE A 13 10.95 -2.39 2.87
C PHE A 13 10.35 -3.78 2.74
N LEU A 14 9.70 -4.25 3.78
CA LEU A 14 9.33 -5.65 3.92
C LEU A 14 7.83 -5.80 4.12
N TYR A 15 7.22 -6.64 3.31
CA TYR A 15 5.91 -7.20 3.59
C TYR A 15 6.08 -8.53 4.35
N ARG A 16 5.37 -8.66 5.46
CA ARG A 16 5.35 -9.88 6.27
C ARG A 16 3.89 -10.18 6.61
N ASP A 17 3.42 -11.37 6.22
CA ASP A 17 2.09 -11.81 6.62
C ASP A 17 2.06 -12.35 8.07
N ALA A 18 0.86 -12.67 8.56
CA ALA A 18 0.69 -13.18 9.93
C ALA A 18 1.37 -14.53 10.17
N ASP A 19 1.63 -15.31 9.11
CA ASP A 19 2.36 -16.58 9.17
C ASP A 19 3.87 -16.42 9.00
N ASN A 20 4.37 -15.16 8.99
CA ASN A 20 5.79 -14.82 8.89
C ASN A 20 6.43 -15.11 7.52
N TYR A 21 5.63 -15.28 6.47
CA TYR A 21 6.13 -15.28 5.10
C TYR A 21 6.44 -13.85 4.67
N LYS A 22 7.55 -13.66 3.93
CA LYS A 22 8.11 -12.35 3.64
C LYS A 22 8.23 -12.10 2.15
N VAL A 23 7.96 -10.86 1.74
CA VAL A 23 8.28 -10.35 0.41
C VAL A 23 9.11 -9.08 0.56
N HIS A 24 10.34 -9.11 0.03
CA HIS A 24 11.23 -7.95 0.03
C HIS A 24 10.84 -7.01 -1.10
N ASN A 25 10.72 -5.73 -0.76
CA ASN A 25 10.44 -4.65 -1.70
C ASN A 25 11.64 -3.72 -1.77
N GLU A 26 11.86 -3.14 -2.93
CA GLU A 26 12.93 -2.20 -3.18
C GLU A 26 12.47 -1.16 -4.19
N CYS A 27 12.79 0.09 -3.95
CA CYS A 27 12.61 1.16 -4.92
C CYS A 27 13.71 2.22 -4.77
N VAL A 28 13.86 3.06 -5.78
CA VAL A 28 14.80 4.18 -5.78
C VAL A 28 14.01 5.46 -6.01
N VAL A 29 14.12 6.39 -5.06
CA VAL A 29 13.53 7.72 -5.18
C VAL A 29 14.60 8.72 -5.62
N GLN A 30 14.21 9.70 -6.43
CA GLN A 30 15.10 10.77 -6.86
C GLN A 30 15.44 11.69 -5.68
N GLY A 31 16.74 11.93 -5.47
CA GLY A 31 17.28 12.77 -4.42
C GLY A 31 17.70 11.99 -3.18
N THR A 32 18.39 12.68 -2.29
CA THR A 32 18.90 12.11 -1.04
C THR A 32 17.96 12.42 0.13
N ILE A 33 17.80 11.46 1.02
CA ILE A 33 17.09 11.65 2.29
C ILE A 33 18.14 11.73 3.38
N SER A 34 18.19 12.86 4.08
CA SER A 34 19.18 13.08 5.15
C SER A 34 18.87 12.22 6.39
N ALA A 35 19.86 12.06 7.26
CA ALA A 35 19.68 11.36 8.53
C ALA A 35 18.54 11.97 9.37
N GLU A 36 18.43 13.31 9.37
CA GLU A 36 17.35 14.03 10.06
C GLU A 36 15.97 13.72 9.45
N GLN A 37 15.89 13.67 8.12
CA GLN A 37 14.67 13.32 7.41
C GLN A 37 14.28 11.87 7.64
N ILE A 38 15.23 10.95 7.68
CA ILE A 38 14.99 9.54 8.03
C ILE A 38 14.40 9.45 9.44
N ALA A 39 14.96 10.18 10.41
CA ALA A 39 14.42 10.22 11.77
C ALA A 39 12.97 10.72 11.79
N VAL A 40 12.63 11.73 11.00
CA VAL A 40 11.25 12.23 10.85
C VAL A 40 10.35 11.16 10.27
N VAL A 41 10.77 10.46 9.23
CA VAL A 41 10.01 9.35 8.61
C VAL A 41 9.74 8.26 9.64
N LEU A 42 10.73 7.84 10.40
CA LEU A 42 10.58 6.80 11.43
C LEU A 42 9.59 7.20 12.53
N GLU A 43 9.55 8.48 12.90
CA GLU A 43 8.56 9.00 13.85
C GLU A 43 7.13 8.99 13.29
N CYS A 44 6.98 8.94 11.98
CA CYS A 44 5.67 8.89 11.32
C CYS A 44 5.10 7.48 11.23
N LEU A 45 5.91 6.45 11.46
CA LEU A 45 5.48 5.05 11.36
C LEU A 45 4.51 4.68 12.48
N ASP A 46 3.56 3.82 12.13
CA ASP A 46 2.66 3.21 13.11
C ASP A 46 3.47 2.27 14.02
N GLU A 47 3.34 2.43 15.31
CA GLU A 47 4.13 1.71 16.33
C GLU A 47 5.66 1.78 16.10
N GLY A 48 6.13 2.81 15.37
CA GLY A 48 7.54 2.99 15.05
C GLY A 48 8.11 2.00 14.02
N GLU A 49 7.30 1.22 13.34
CA GLU A 49 7.72 0.13 12.49
C GLU A 49 6.92 0.01 11.18
N TYR A 50 5.63 0.37 11.18
CA TYR A 50 4.71 0.03 10.10
C TYR A 50 4.25 1.24 9.29
N PHE A 51 4.06 1.02 7.99
CA PHE A 51 3.51 2.03 7.07
C PHE A 51 2.75 1.35 5.92
N ILE A 52 2.01 2.16 5.17
CA ILE A 52 1.28 1.69 3.99
C ILE A 52 1.89 2.34 2.75
N PRO A 53 2.65 1.61 1.92
CA PRO A 53 3.46 2.19 0.83
C PRO A 53 2.68 3.02 -0.16
N HIS A 54 1.49 2.57 -0.60
CA HIS A 54 0.73 3.32 -1.61
C HIS A 54 0.25 4.69 -1.14
N LEU A 55 0.14 4.91 0.17
CA LEU A 55 -0.23 6.21 0.73
C LEU A 55 0.88 7.24 0.62
N VAL A 56 2.11 6.79 0.48
CA VAL A 56 3.29 7.66 0.34
C VAL A 56 3.90 7.63 -1.07
N GLY A 57 3.25 6.95 -2.01
CA GLY A 57 3.68 6.90 -3.40
C GLY A 57 4.70 5.81 -3.72
N LEU A 58 4.86 4.82 -2.85
CA LEU A 58 5.76 3.68 -3.07
C LEU A 58 5.01 2.46 -3.62
N PRO A 59 5.69 1.62 -4.41
CA PRO A 59 5.09 0.39 -4.93
C PRO A 59 4.86 -0.64 -3.82
N GLU A 60 3.92 -1.54 -4.05
CA GLU A 60 3.62 -2.64 -3.14
C GLU A 60 3.74 -3.97 -3.85
N LYS A 61 4.69 -4.77 -3.42
CA LYS A 61 4.84 -6.14 -3.88
C LYS A 61 4.54 -7.08 -2.74
N ARG A 62 3.50 -7.87 -2.94
CA ARG A 62 3.02 -8.88 -1.99
C ARG A 62 2.98 -10.24 -2.67
N PHE A 63 2.38 -11.23 -2.03
CA PHE A 63 2.10 -12.52 -2.65
C PHE A 63 1.09 -12.39 -3.79
N ASP A 64 1.14 -13.33 -4.75
CA ASP A 64 0.27 -13.31 -5.93
C ASP A 64 -1.22 -13.49 -5.60
N THR A 65 -1.52 -14.11 -4.46
CA THR A 65 -2.88 -14.30 -3.97
C THR A 65 -3.05 -13.65 -2.61
N PHE A 66 -4.16 -12.96 -2.42
CA PHE A 66 -4.53 -12.37 -1.13
C PHE A 66 -5.25 -13.40 -0.27
N ASP A 67 -4.70 -13.65 0.94
CA ASP A 67 -5.33 -14.51 1.95
C ASP A 67 -5.82 -13.63 3.11
N PRO A 68 -7.14 -13.44 3.25
CA PRO A 68 -7.69 -12.56 4.28
C PRO A 68 -7.38 -12.98 5.72
N GLN A 69 -6.97 -14.23 5.95
CA GLN A 69 -6.61 -14.69 7.30
C GLN A 69 -5.23 -14.24 7.75
N VAL A 70 -4.33 -13.92 6.82
CA VAL A 70 -2.93 -13.63 7.11
C VAL A 70 -2.43 -12.33 6.50
N ASP A 71 -3.09 -11.80 5.46
CA ASP A 71 -2.67 -10.60 4.77
C ASP A 71 -3.23 -9.32 5.39
N HIS A 72 -2.46 -8.24 5.32
CA HIS A 72 -2.78 -6.91 5.84
C HIS A 72 -2.12 -5.83 4.99
N PRO A 73 -2.49 -4.53 5.12
CA PRO A 73 -1.94 -3.46 4.30
C PRO A 73 -0.56 -2.95 4.73
N TYR A 74 -0.06 -3.34 5.90
CA TYR A 74 1.15 -2.77 6.49
C TYR A 74 2.43 -3.43 6.00
N PHE A 75 3.46 -2.59 5.80
CA PHE A 75 4.83 -2.97 5.49
C PHE A 75 5.75 -2.46 6.59
N GLU A 76 6.91 -3.06 6.73
CA GLU A 76 7.91 -2.73 7.75
C GLU A 76 9.02 -1.87 7.14
N LEU A 77 9.43 -0.84 7.89
CA LEU A 77 10.51 0.08 7.54
C LEU A 77 11.36 0.35 8.78
N SER A 78 12.67 0.48 8.59
CA SER A 78 13.62 0.78 9.67
C SER A 78 14.67 1.78 9.20
N GLU A 79 15.54 2.21 10.10
CA GLU A 79 16.67 3.09 9.77
C GLU A 79 17.56 2.46 8.68
N ASP A 80 17.79 1.16 8.76
CA ASP A 80 18.62 0.41 7.81
C ASP A 80 17.97 0.25 6.43
N SER A 81 16.72 0.66 6.27
CA SER A 81 15.99 0.58 5.00
C SER A 81 16.46 1.58 3.95
N PHE A 82 17.20 2.61 4.34
CA PHE A 82 17.61 3.72 3.48
C PHE A 82 19.08 3.63 3.11
N GLU A 83 19.38 3.74 1.82
CA GLU A 83 20.74 3.67 1.29
C GLU A 83 20.92 4.69 0.18
N GLU A 84 22.03 5.45 0.21
CA GLU A 84 22.38 6.30 -0.94
C GLU A 84 22.85 5.45 -2.10
N THR A 85 22.43 5.80 -3.32
CA THR A 85 22.73 5.04 -4.53
C THR A 85 22.87 5.94 -5.75
N MET A 86 23.67 5.48 -6.71
CA MET A 86 23.77 6.08 -8.04
C MET A 86 22.76 5.50 -9.03
N GLU A 87 21.98 4.51 -8.62
CA GLU A 87 20.96 3.89 -9.46
C GLU A 87 19.89 4.90 -9.87
N PRO A 88 19.34 4.80 -11.08
CA PRO A 88 18.26 5.69 -11.52
C PRO A 88 16.98 5.48 -10.68
N ALA A 89 16.21 6.55 -10.52
CA ALA A 89 14.93 6.47 -9.84
C ALA A 89 13.98 5.49 -10.54
N THR A 90 13.28 4.68 -9.74
CA THR A 90 12.32 3.68 -10.22
C THR A 90 10.88 4.08 -9.94
N VAL A 91 10.65 5.15 -9.19
CA VAL A 91 9.34 5.68 -8.81
C VAL A 91 9.26 7.17 -9.13
N GLU A 92 8.06 7.69 -9.24
CA GLU A 92 7.83 9.11 -9.57
C GLU A 92 8.00 10.04 -8.37
N VAL A 93 7.67 9.56 -7.16
CA VAL A 93 7.81 10.36 -5.93
C VAL A 93 9.27 10.67 -5.66
N LYS A 94 9.57 11.94 -5.38
CA LYS A 94 10.90 12.40 -5.03
C LYS A 94 11.15 12.35 -3.52
N ALA A 95 12.41 12.42 -3.10
CA ALA A 95 12.80 12.34 -1.69
C ALA A 95 12.01 13.31 -0.79
N ASP A 96 11.95 14.59 -1.15
CA ASP A 96 11.23 15.60 -0.36
C ASP A 96 9.71 15.36 -0.32
N GLU A 97 9.15 14.94 -1.45
CA GLU A 97 7.73 14.59 -1.55
C GLU A 97 7.40 13.37 -0.69
N LEU A 98 8.30 12.39 -0.64
CA LEU A 98 8.14 11.20 0.19
C LEU A 98 8.12 11.55 1.68
N VAL A 99 9.05 12.36 2.14
CA VAL A 99 9.10 12.82 3.55
C VAL A 99 7.81 13.56 3.91
N SER A 100 7.34 14.45 3.01
CA SER A 100 6.07 15.18 3.20
C SER A 100 4.87 14.23 3.25
N ALA A 101 4.86 13.18 2.43
CA ALA A 101 3.80 12.17 2.42
C ALA A 101 3.75 11.39 3.74
N PHE A 102 4.89 11.00 4.29
CA PHE A 102 4.96 10.39 5.63
C PHE A 102 4.41 11.32 6.71
N LEU A 103 4.80 12.60 6.69
CA LEU A 103 4.29 13.59 7.65
C LEU A 103 2.76 13.72 7.57
N ASN A 104 2.20 13.70 6.36
CA ASN A 104 0.77 13.76 6.15
C ASN A 104 0.03 12.51 6.64
N CYS A 105 0.70 11.37 6.70
CA CYS A 105 0.13 10.11 7.17
C CYS A 105 0.31 9.88 8.68
N LYS A 106 1.17 10.65 9.35
CA LYS A 106 1.47 10.48 10.78
C LYS A 106 0.18 10.49 11.61
N GLY A 107 -0.04 9.42 12.35
CA GLY A 107 -1.24 9.23 13.17
C GLY A 107 -2.52 9.01 12.38
N LYS A 108 -2.43 8.83 11.06
CA LYS A 108 -3.59 8.69 10.16
C LYS A 108 -3.54 7.42 9.30
N TRP A 109 -2.60 6.53 9.54
CA TRP A 109 -2.53 5.26 8.81
C TRP A 109 -3.82 4.46 8.94
N GLU A 110 -4.44 4.53 10.09
CA GLU A 110 -5.71 3.89 10.44
C GLU A 110 -6.95 4.57 9.82
N GLN A 111 -6.78 5.65 9.08
CA GLN A 111 -7.90 6.25 8.36
C GLN A 111 -8.22 5.47 7.07
N ILE A 112 -7.36 4.54 6.68
CA ILE A 112 -7.75 3.35 5.96
C ILE A 112 -8.00 2.32 7.07
N ASP A 113 -9.12 2.48 7.66
CA ASP A 113 -9.63 1.91 8.87
C ASP A 113 -9.27 0.42 8.99
N PRO A 114 -8.50 -0.01 10.04
CA PRO A 114 -8.32 -1.43 10.31
C PRO A 114 -9.65 -2.14 10.49
N ASP A 115 -10.63 -1.49 11.11
CA ASP A 115 -11.99 -2.02 11.24
C ASP A 115 -12.63 -2.16 9.86
N ARG A 116 -12.40 -1.22 8.96
CA ARG A 116 -12.85 -1.30 7.57
C ARG A 116 -12.13 -2.40 6.79
N THR A 117 -10.84 -2.59 7.04
CA THR A 117 -10.09 -3.70 6.46
C THR A 117 -10.59 -5.03 6.99
N VAL A 118 -10.85 -5.15 8.28
CA VAL A 118 -11.43 -6.33 8.92
C VAL A 118 -12.85 -6.58 8.42
N GLU A 119 -13.66 -5.54 8.30
CA GLU A 119 -15.01 -5.62 7.73
C GLU A 119 -14.96 -6.12 6.28
N LEU A 120 -14.04 -5.58 5.48
CA LEU A 120 -13.78 -6.01 4.12
C LEU A 120 -13.36 -7.47 4.04
N LEU A 121 -12.46 -7.90 4.93
CA LEU A 121 -12.02 -9.29 5.01
C LEU A 121 -13.17 -10.23 5.39
N ASN A 122 -14.01 -9.82 6.34
CA ASN A 122 -15.18 -10.59 6.75
C ASN A 122 -16.19 -10.73 5.60
N ILE A 123 -16.43 -9.66 4.85
CA ILE A 123 -17.29 -9.68 3.66
C ILE A 123 -16.71 -10.62 2.60
N LEU A 124 -15.42 -10.57 2.35
CA LEU A 124 -14.73 -11.44 1.40
C LEU A 124 -14.82 -12.91 1.82
N ILE A 125 -14.71 -13.20 3.11
CA ILE A 125 -14.85 -14.55 3.66
C ILE A 125 -16.28 -15.02 3.52
N ASP A 126 -17.26 -14.23 3.88
CA ASP A 126 -18.69 -14.57 3.80
C ASP A 126 -19.11 -14.80 2.35
N GLU A 127 -18.69 -13.96 1.42
CA GLU A 127 -19.01 -14.12 0.00
C GLU A 127 -18.31 -15.35 -0.60
N LYS A 128 -17.08 -15.66 -0.22
CA LYS A 128 -16.40 -16.89 -0.63
C LYS A 128 -17.09 -18.14 -0.11
N VAL A 129 -17.61 -18.11 1.11
CA VAL A 129 -18.29 -19.24 1.73
C VAL A 129 -19.67 -19.45 1.09
N ASN A 130 -20.34 -18.38 0.66
CA ASN A 130 -21.69 -18.42 0.11
C ASN A 130 -21.73 -18.52 -1.43
N ASP A 131 -20.59 -18.30 -2.10
CA ASP A 131 -20.51 -18.33 -3.56
C ASP A 131 -19.99 -19.67 -4.07
N GLU A 132 -20.90 -20.59 -4.32
CA GLU A 132 -20.60 -21.87 -4.98
C GLU A 132 -20.13 -21.71 -6.44
N GLY A 133 -20.18 -20.50 -6.99
CA GLY A 133 -19.84 -20.18 -8.39
C GLY A 133 -18.51 -19.47 -8.59
N GLY A 134 -17.82 -19.03 -7.54
CA GLY A 134 -16.49 -18.38 -7.64
C GLY A 134 -16.48 -17.04 -8.36
N HIS A 135 -17.54 -16.25 -8.27
CA HIS A 135 -17.65 -14.97 -8.96
C HIS A 135 -17.06 -13.82 -8.14
N GLY A 136 -15.75 -13.58 -8.27
CA GLY A 136 -15.07 -12.41 -7.70
C GLY A 136 -15.75 -11.08 -8.02
N TYR A 137 -16.48 -11.02 -9.11
CA TYR A 137 -17.29 -9.89 -9.53
C TYR A 137 -18.33 -9.46 -8.49
N ARG A 138 -19.07 -10.38 -7.88
CA ARG A 138 -20.07 -10.04 -6.84
C ARG A 138 -19.43 -9.46 -5.59
N VAL A 139 -18.26 -9.93 -5.26
CA VAL A 139 -17.48 -9.37 -4.14
C VAL A 139 -17.09 -7.93 -4.44
N VAL A 140 -16.58 -7.67 -5.64
CA VAL A 140 -16.21 -6.31 -6.09
C VAL A 140 -17.43 -5.39 -6.09
N GLU A 141 -18.56 -5.85 -6.63
CA GLU A 141 -19.83 -5.10 -6.63
C GLU A 141 -20.25 -4.70 -5.21
N ARG A 142 -20.18 -5.64 -4.27
CA ARG A 142 -20.51 -5.39 -2.87
C ARG A 142 -19.56 -4.36 -2.23
N LEU A 143 -18.28 -4.43 -2.53
CA LEU A 143 -17.28 -3.49 -2.03
C LEU A 143 -17.47 -2.07 -2.60
N VAL A 144 -17.84 -1.97 -3.88
CA VAL A 144 -18.21 -0.70 -4.50
C VAL A 144 -19.45 -0.08 -3.83
N GLU A 145 -20.48 -0.88 -3.54
CA GLU A 145 -21.67 -0.43 -2.79
C GLU A 145 -21.34 0.10 -1.41
N LEU A 146 -20.32 -0.48 -0.75
CA LEU A 146 -19.83 -0.04 0.56
C LEU A 146 -18.89 1.16 0.50
N GLY A 147 -18.65 1.70 -0.70
CA GLY A 147 -17.88 2.92 -0.90
C GLY A 147 -16.38 2.73 -1.03
N PHE A 148 -15.90 1.53 -1.36
CA PHE A 148 -14.48 1.31 -1.67
C PHE A 148 -14.13 1.90 -3.03
N SER A 149 -13.02 2.62 -3.11
CA SER A 149 -12.52 3.22 -4.35
C SER A 149 -11.85 2.20 -5.25
N LYS A 150 -11.78 2.53 -6.55
CA LYS A 150 -11.02 1.73 -7.53
C LYS A 150 -9.59 1.47 -7.04
N LYS A 151 -8.93 2.48 -6.47
CA LYS A 151 -7.56 2.37 -5.96
C LYS A 151 -7.45 1.34 -4.83
N GLU A 152 -8.38 1.35 -3.87
CA GLU A 152 -8.43 0.38 -2.78
C GLU A 152 -8.65 -1.04 -3.32
N LEU A 153 -9.54 -1.19 -4.30
CA LEU A 153 -9.85 -2.49 -4.91
C LEU A 153 -8.68 -3.05 -5.73
N MET A 154 -7.92 -2.18 -6.41
CA MET A 154 -6.70 -2.57 -7.12
C MET A 154 -5.62 -3.09 -6.17
N VAL A 155 -5.50 -2.50 -4.97
CA VAL A 155 -4.58 -2.97 -3.91
C VAL A 155 -4.93 -4.39 -3.47
N LEU A 156 -6.22 -4.72 -3.45
CA LEU A 156 -6.72 -6.07 -3.14
C LEU A 156 -6.58 -7.07 -4.29
N LYS A 157 -5.91 -6.67 -5.37
CA LYS A 157 -5.65 -7.49 -6.56
C LYS A 157 -6.90 -7.97 -7.32
N PHE A 158 -7.99 -7.26 -7.19
CA PHE A 158 -9.13 -7.46 -8.12
C PHE A 158 -8.73 -6.99 -9.52
N THR A 159 -9.29 -7.64 -10.54
CA THR A 159 -9.01 -7.23 -11.91
C THR A 159 -9.63 -5.87 -12.22
N GLU A 160 -8.93 -5.04 -13.00
CA GLU A 160 -9.44 -3.74 -13.42
C GLU A 160 -10.79 -3.87 -14.17
N SER A 161 -10.94 -4.93 -14.96
CA SER A 161 -12.17 -5.23 -15.69
C SER A 161 -13.37 -5.44 -14.74
N ASP A 162 -13.20 -6.21 -13.68
CA ASP A 162 -14.25 -6.46 -12.68
C ASP A 162 -14.60 -5.18 -11.90
N ILE A 163 -13.60 -4.38 -11.58
CA ILE A 163 -13.78 -3.10 -10.88
C ILE A 163 -14.56 -2.10 -11.74
N ASP A 164 -14.15 -1.91 -12.98
CA ASP A 164 -14.79 -0.96 -13.91
C ASP A 164 -16.24 -1.36 -14.21
N ARG A 165 -16.50 -2.65 -14.36
CA ARG A 165 -17.83 -3.17 -14.54
C ARG A 165 -18.72 -2.88 -13.32
N ALA A 166 -18.24 -3.13 -12.11
CA ALA A 166 -18.97 -2.88 -10.87
C ALA A 166 -19.26 -1.39 -10.67
N LEU A 167 -18.31 -0.51 -11.03
CA LEU A 167 -18.49 0.94 -10.98
C LEU A 167 -19.53 1.44 -11.97
N GLN A 168 -19.57 0.89 -13.19
CA GLN A 168 -20.56 1.25 -14.22
C GLN A 168 -21.97 0.83 -13.82
N GLU A 169 -22.14 -0.38 -13.31
CA GLU A 169 -23.45 -0.86 -12.84
C GLU A 169 -23.96 -0.07 -11.64
N GLY A 170 -23.08 0.41 -10.76
CA GLY A 170 -23.43 1.27 -9.64
C GLY A 170 -23.97 2.65 -10.05
N GLU A 171 -23.56 3.17 -11.22
CA GLU A 171 -24.04 4.46 -11.76
C GLU A 171 -25.44 4.35 -12.38
N GLU A 172 -25.86 3.18 -12.84
CA GLU A 172 -27.18 2.97 -13.45
C GLU A 172 -28.35 2.93 -12.44
N TYR A 173 -28.04 2.82 -11.15
CA TYR A 173 -29.05 2.74 -10.07
C TYR A 173 -29.19 4.01 -9.24
N VAL A 174 -28.61 5.10 -9.67
CA VAL A 174 -28.74 6.40 -8.99
C VAL A 174 -29.78 7.28 -9.65
#